data_ac67c6cb44019c13b6d424040ded383c
#
_entry.id   ac67c6cb44019c13b6d424040ded383c
#
_cell.length_a   1.000
_cell.length_b   1.000
_cell.length_c   1.000
_cell.angle_alpha   90.00
_cell.angle_beta   90.00
_cell.angle_gamma   90.00
#
_symmetry.space_group_name_H-M   'P 1'
#
loop_
_entity.id
_entity.type
_entity.pdbx_description
1 polymer ?
#
loop_
_entity_poly.entity_id
_entity_poly.type
_entity_poly.pdbx_seq_one_letter_code
_entity_poly.pdbx_strand_id
1 'polypeptide(L)'
;YGKAISKIVENLKLARPFAEDAKQQEVIDLLISFYETGDLKTFDEYSIAWVENTEPNVDFVNGFIESYGDPLGMKASWESIVNFKDIEATKRAEQLSINAQWFEDNSPVAKEFKKEKVKGVSAKVISASILGGDLFPSTAIGINLPNSNWVRAEHGSKSVTIANLTEAYA
;
A
#
# COMPACT_ATOMS: atom_id res chain seq x y z
N TYR A 1 -20.42 6.20 10.05
CA TYR A 1 -19.11 6.46 9.42
C TYR A 1 -18.88 7.95 9.16
N GLY A 2 -19.87 8.76 8.75
CA GLY A 2 -19.67 10.14 8.29
C GLY A 2 -18.80 11.02 9.19
N LYS A 3 -19.05 11.02 10.52
CA LYS A 3 -18.23 11.80 11.48
C LYS A 3 -16.75 11.32 11.52
N ALA A 4 -16.50 10.03 11.38
CA ALA A 4 -15.16 9.49 11.37
C ALA A 4 -14.44 9.87 10.07
N ILE A 5 -15.10 9.72 8.92
CA ILE A 5 -14.58 10.12 7.61
C ILE A 5 -14.26 11.61 7.59
N SER A 6 -15.14 12.47 8.09
CA SER A 6 -14.86 13.92 8.17
C SER A 6 -13.58 14.22 8.95
N LYS A 7 -13.33 13.49 10.06
CA LYS A 7 -12.09 13.66 10.83
C LYS A 7 -10.86 13.15 10.09
N ILE A 8 -10.99 12.05 9.32
CA ILE A 8 -9.89 11.55 8.46
C ILE A 8 -9.53 12.62 7.44
N VAL A 9 -10.51 13.17 6.72
CA VAL A 9 -10.32 14.23 5.73
C VAL A 9 -9.67 15.49 6.35
N GLU A 10 -10.15 15.92 7.52
CA GLU A 10 -9.58 17.04 8.26
C GLU A 10 -8.08 16.82 8.55
N ASN A 11 -7.71 15.65 9.06
CA ASN A 11 -6.33 15.32 9.37
C ASN A 11 -5.46 15.11 8.12
N LEU A 12 -6.00 14.56 7.03
CA LEU A 12 -5.29 14.48 5.75
C LEU A 12 -4.97 15.87 5.20
N LYS A 13 -5.93 16.82 5.28
CA LYS A 13 -5.71 18.23 4.90
C LYS A 13 -4.61 18.89 5.75
N LEU A 14 -4.53 18.56 7.04
CA LEU A 14 -3.46 19.03 7.92
C LEU A 14 -2.10 18.36 7.62
N ALA A 15 -2.09 17.10 7.21
CA ALA A 15 -0.86 16.38 6.85
C ALA A 15 -0.27 16.82 5.50
N ARG A 16 -1.11 17.22 4.56
CA ARG A 16 -0.72 17.56 3.18
C ARG A 16 0.48 18.52 3.05
N PRO A 17 0.58 19.63 3.82
CA PRO A 17 1.72 20.53 3.75
C PRO A 17 3.08 19.93 4.18
N PHE A 18 3.05 18.77 4.83
CA PHE A 18 4.23 18.04 5.31
C PHE A 18 4.65 16.91 4.37
N ALA A 19 3.97 16.74 3.23
CA ALA A 19 4.38 15.77 2.22
C ALA A 19 5.80 16.04 1.74
N GLU A 20 6.59 14.98 1.57
CA GLU A 20 8.01 15.08 1.22
C GLU A 20 8.23 15.57 -0.22
N ASP A 21 7.25 15.32 -1.11
CA ASP A 21 7.28 15.73 -2.51
C ASP A 21 5.89 16.00 -3.09
N ALA A 22 5.86 16.49 -4.33
CA ALA A 22 4.62 16.81 -5.05
C ALA A 22 3.78 15.56 -5.36
N LYS A 23 4.40 14.40 -5.58
CA LYS A 23 3.68 13.14 -5.81
C LYS A 23 2.97 12.66 -4.54
N GLN A 24 3.60 12.80 -3.39
CA GLN A 24 2.95 12.48 -2.13
C GLN A 24 1.80 13.43 -1.82
N GLN A 25 1.91 14.72 -2.19
CA GLN A 25 0.79 15.65 -2.11
C GLN A 25 -0.39 15.20 -2.98
N GLU A 26 -0.11 14.75 -4.21
CA GLU A 26 -1.13 14.21 -5.13
C GLU A 26 -1.81 12.96 -4.53
N VAL A 27 -1.05 12.05 -3.96
CA VAL A 27 -1.59 10.86 -3.25
C VAL A 27 -2.56 11.27 -2.14
N ILE A 28 -2.20 12.27 -1.34
CA ILE A 28 -3.05 12.79 -0.26
C ILE A 28 -4.31 13.46 -0.83
N ASP A 29 -4.18 14.26 -1.88
CA ASP A 29 -5.29 14.97 -2.52
C ASP A 29 -6.32 13.99 -3.13
N LEU A 30 -5.86 12.94 -3.80
CA LEU A 30 -6.71 11.87 -4.35
C LEU A 30 -7.44 11.11 -3.24
N LEU A 31 -6.76 10.81 -2.14
CA LEU A 31 -7.38 10.14 -1.00
C LEU A 31 -8.44 11.02 -0.32
N ILE A 32 -8.19 12.33 -0.18
CA ILE A 32 -9.18 13.30 0.31
C ILE A 32 -10.40 13.30 -0.61
N SER A 33 -10.19 13.42 -1.93
CA SER A 33 -11.25 13.40 -2.93
C SER A 33 -12.10 12.14 -2.87
N PHE A 34 -11.45 10.96 -2.72
CA PHE A 34 -12.15 9.70 -2.54
C PHE A 34 -13.05 9.71 -1.30
N TYR A 35 -12.54 10.17 -0.15
CA TYR A 35 -13.35 10.22 1.08
C TYR A 35 -14.49 11.23 1.03
N GLU A 36 -14.35 12.31 0.26
CA GLU A 36 -15.39 13.32 0.08
C GLU A 36 -16.47 12.88 -0.91
N THR A 37 -16.12 12.09 -1.93
CA THR A 37 -17.03 11.71 -3.02
C THR A 37 -17.55 10.27 -2.92
N GLY A 38 -16.74 9.36 -2.38
CA GLY A 38 -16.99 7.92 -2.41
C GLY A 38 -16.79 7.29 -3.80
N ASP A 39 -16.16 7.99 -4.74
CA ASP A 39 -15.94 7.51 -6.09
C ASP A 39 -14.80 6.47 -6.14
N LEU A 40 -15.14 5.24 -6.52
CA LEU A 40 -14.18 4.14 -6.61
C LEU A 40 -13.13 4.34 -7.70
N LYS A 41 -13.44 5.10 -8.75
CA LYS A 41 -12.45 5.44 -9.76
C LYS A 41 -11.36 6.34 -9.18
N THR A 42 -11.73 7.30 -8.36
CA THR A 42 -10.77 8.15 -7.62
C THR A 42 -9.91 7.30 -6.67
N PHE A 43 -10.47 6.23 -6.09
CA PHE A 43 -9.68 5.29 -5.27
C PHE A 43 -8.67 4.48 -6.10
N ASP A 44 -9.01 4.09 -7.32
CA ASP A 44 -8.07 3.48 -8.25
C ASP A 44 -6.95 4.47 -8.64
N GLU A 45 -7.29 5.72 -8.94
CA GLU A 45 -6.32 6.79 -9.23
C GLU A 45 -5.37 7.04 -8.04
N TYR A 46 -5.91 7.08 -6.81
CA TYR A 46 -5.12 7.10 -5.58
C TYR A 46 -4.16 5.91 -5.50
N SER A 47 -4.65 4.71 -5.76
CA SER A 47 -3.86 3.48 -5.69
C SER A 47 -2.71 3.49 -6.70
N ILE A 48 -2.93 3.98 -7.92
CA ILE A 48 -1.91 4.15 -8.96
C ILE A 48 -0.84 5.15 -8.51
N ALA A 49 -1.27 6.35 -8.11
CA ALA A 49 -0.35 7.39 -7.65
C ALA A 49 0.49 6.92 -6.45
N TRP A 50 -0.13 6.19 -5.51
CA TRP A 50 0.56 5.61 -4.36
C TRP A 50 1.58 4.54 -4.75
N VAL A 51 1.25 3.63 -5.68
CA VAL A 51 2.18 2.60 -6.18
C VAL A 51 3.39 3.22 -6.85
N GLU A 52 3.18 4.26 -7.67
CA GLU A 52 4.23 4.92 -8.42
C GLU A 52 5.11 5.84 -7.55
N ASN A 53 4.62 6.25 -6.38
CA ASN A 53 5.38 7.08 -5.45
C ASN A 53 6.25 6.23 -4.52
N THR A 54 7.49 5.95 -4.93
CA THR A 54 8.43 5.08 -4.20
C THR A 54 9.49 5.83 -3.38
N GLU A 55 9.61 7.13 -3.54
CA GLU A 55 10.71 7.92 -2.96
C GLU A 55 10.54 8.28 -1.47
N PRO A 56 9.34 8.63 -0.97
CA PRO A 56 9.19 9.11 0.40
C PRO A 56 9.73 8.16 1.46
N ASN A 57 10.28 8.73 2.52
CA ASN A 57 10.74 7.98 3.70
C ASN A 57 9.57 7.67 4.65
N VAL A 58 8.61 8.59 4.74
CA VAL A 58 7.34 8.36 5.43
C VAL A 58 6.29 8.00 4.41
N ASP A 59 5.63 6.87 4.59
CA ASP A 59 4.55 6.42 3.70
C ASP A 59 3.34 6.01 4.55
N PHE A 60 2.20 5.85 3.91
CA PHE A 60 0.99 5.45 4.59
C PHE A 60 0.08 4.62 3.69
N VAL A 61 -0.72 3.78 4.34
CA VAL A 61 -1.88 3.11 3.74
C VAL A 61 -3.09 3.59 4.51
N ASN A 62 -4.17 3.91 3.81
CA ASN A 62 -5.39 4.38 4.44
C ASN A 62 -6.58 4.16 3.51
N GLY A 63 -7.57 3.40 3.98
CA GLY A 63 -8.77 3.16 3.16
C GLY A 63 -9.61 1.97 3.62
N PHE A 64 -10.66 1.71 2.86
CA PHE A 64 -11.46 0.48 2.93
C PHE A 64 -10.84 -0.53 1.96
N ILE A 65 -9.97 -1.41 2.45
CA ILE A 65 -9.05 -2.18 1.61
C ILE A 65 -9.33 -3.68 1.65
N GLU A 66 -9.39 -4.26 2.86
CA GLU A 66 -9.46 -5.71 3.01
C GLU A 66 -10.89 -6.19 3.29
N SER A 67 -11.23 -7.35 2.75
CA SER A 67 -12.56 -7.93 2.87
C SER A 67 -12.67 -9.08 3.86
N TYR A 68 -11.62 -9.38 4.61
CA TYR A 68 -11.62 -10.49 5.60
C TYR A 68 -12.70 -10.34 6.67
N GLY A 69 -12.97 -9.12 7.13
CA GLY A 69 -14.03 -8.78 8.08
C GLY A 69 -15.36 -8.36 7.44
N ASP A 70 -15.50 -8.51 6.12
CA ASP A 70 -16.71 -8.15 5.37
C ASP A 70 -17.20 -9.33 4.51
N PRO A 71 -17.85 -10.34 5.13
CA PRO A 71 -18.24 -11.58 4.44
C PRO A 71 -19.28 -11.36 3.33
N LEU A 72 -19.97 -10.22 3.33
CA LEU A 72 -20.92 -9.86 2.27
C LEU A 72 -20.26 -9.08 1.12
N GLY A 73 -18.99 -8.68 1.24
CA GLY A 73 -18.25 -7.94 0.24
C GLY A 73 -18.85 -6.57 -0.09
N MET A 74 -19.46 -5.91 0.90
CA MET A 74 -20.25 -4.69 0.66
C MET A 74 -19.44 -3.40 0.72
N LYS A 75 -18.36 -3.34 1.51
CA LYS A 75 -17.61 -2.09 1.73
C LYS A 75 -16.14 -2.27 2.05
N ALA A 76 -15.67 -3.47 2.32
CA ALA A 76 -14.38 -3.79 2.92
C ALA A 76 -14.23 -3.24 4.37
N SER A 77 -13.15 -3.65 5.05
CA SER A 77 -12.76 -3.12 6.35
C SER A 77 -11.86 -1.91 6.17
N TRP A 78 -12.04 -0.92 7.04
CA TRP A 78 -11.17 0.23 7.05
C TRP A 78 -9.89 -0.06 7.82
N GLU A 79 -8.77 0.28 7.23
CA GLU A 79 -7.46 0.11 7.83
C GLU A 79 -6.53 1.27 7.52
N SER A 80 -5.54 1.46 8.38
CA SER A 80 -4.51 2.46 8.20
C SER A 80 -3.19 2.03 8.84
N ILE A 81 -2.10 2.32 8.13
CA ILE A 81 -0.74 2.23 8.66
C ILE A 81 0.03 3.48 8.26
N VAL A 82 0.76 4.06 9.19
CA VAL A 82 1.80 5.05 8.92
C VAL A 82 3.14 4.41 9.24
N ASN A 83 4.10 4.54 8.35
CA ASN A 83 5.36 3.83 8.43
C ASN A 83 6.56 4.67 7.99
N PHE A 84 7.74 4.25 8.42
CA PHE A 84 9.03 4.79 8.01
C PHE A 84 9.81 3.72 7.23
N LYS A 85 10.41 4.13 6.11
CA LYS A 85 11.28 3.25 5.32
C LYS A 85 12.55 2.90 6.08
N ASP A 86 12.84 1.61 6.25
CA ASP A 86 14.18 1.14 6.60
C ASP A 86 15.03 1.15 5.33
N ILE A 87 15.91 2.15 5.22
CA ILE A 87 16.70 2.40 4.02
C ILE A 87 17.65 1.24 3.73
N GLU A 88 18.35 0.72 4.75
CA GLU A 88 19.34 -0.34 4.56
C GLU A 88 18.69 -1.70 4.28
N ALA A 89 17.61 -2.03 4.97
CA ALA A 89 16.88 -3.25 4.70
C ALA A 89 16.15 -3.19 3.35
N THR A 90 15.63 -2.01 2.97
CA THR A 90 15.00 -1.80 1.65
C THR A 90 16.00 -2.00 0.51
N LYS A 91 17.23 -1.47 0.61
CA LYS A 91 18.28 -1.73 -0.39
C LYS A 91 18.56 -3.22 -0.60
N ARG A 92 18.52 -4.02 0.48
CA ARG A 92 18.64 -5.48 0.36
C ARG A 92 17.44 -6.11 -0.33
N ALA A 93 16.23 -5.66 0.00
CA ALA A 93 14.99 -6.15 -0.60
C ALA A 93 14.83 -5.77 -2.08
N GLU A 94 15.43 -4.65 -2.53
CA GLU A 94 15.45 -4.23 -3.94
C GLU A 94 16.06 -5.29 -4.86
N GLN A 95 16.96 -6.13 -4.36
CA GLN A 95 17.52 -7.24 -5.13
C GLN A 95 16.42 -8.23 -5.57
N LEU A 96 15.34 -8.37 -4.81
CA LEU A 96 14.19 -9.19 -5.20
C LEU A 96 13.44 -8.55 -6.37
N SER A 97 13.24 -7.24 -6.34
CA SER A 97 12.56 -6.49 -7.39
C SER A 97 13.35 -6.51 -8.70
N ILE A 98 14.66 -6.33 -8.64
CA ILE A 98 15.56 -6.38 -9.79
C ILE A 98 15.53 -7.75 -10.47
N ASN A 99 15.42 -8.82 -9.69
CA ASN A 99 15.40 -10.20 -10.18
C ASN A 99 13.97 -10.78 -10.34
N ALA A 100 12.94 -9.95 -10.29
CA ALA A 100 11.55 -10.43 -10.32
C ALA A 100 11.22 -11.26 -11.57
N GLN A 101 11.71 -10.87 -12.75
CA GLN A 101 11.53 -11.65 -13.98
C GLN A 101 12.22 -13.01 -13.91
N TRP A 102 13.44 -13.07 -13.35
CA TRP A 102 14.13 -14.35 -13.17
C TRP A 102 13.34 -15.30 -12.26
N PHE A 103 12.75 -14.79 -11.16
CA PHE A 103 11.91 -15.59 -10.27
C PHE A 103 10.65 -16.09 -10.97
N GLU A 104 10.00 -15.25 -11.80
CA GLU A 104 8.84 -15.65 -12.60
C GLU A 104 9.21 -16.79 -13.56
N ASP A 105 10.29 -16.62 -14.32
CA ASP A 105 10.73 -17.57 -15.34
C ASP A 105 11.13 -18.92 -14.73
N ASN A 106 11.73 -18.92 -13.54
CA ASN A 106 12.20 -20.12 -12.84
C ASN A 106 11.23 -20.65 -11.78
N SER A 107 10.04 -20.04 -11.62
CA SER A 107 9.02 -20.54 -10.70
C SER A 107 8.50 -21.92 -11.13
N PRO A 108 8.02 -22.78 -10.20
CA PRO A 108 7.43 -24.08 -10.52
C PRO A 108 6.02 -24.00 -11.12
N VAL A 109 5.60 -22.81 -11.55
CA VAL A 109 4.29 -22.57 -12.18
C VAL A 109 4.33 -23.03 -13.64
N ALA A 110 3.23 -23.64 -14.11
CA ALA A 110 3.10 -24.06 -15.49
C ALA A 110 3.22 -22.87 -16.47
N LYS A 111 3.80 -23.14 -17.63
CA LYS A 111 4.22 -22.09 -18.58
C LYS A 111 3.10 -21.14 -19.00
N GLU A 112 1.88 -21.68 -19.16
CA GLU A 112 0.67 -20.96 -19.56
C GLU A 112 0.17 -19.94 -18.50
N PHE A 113 0.65 -20.06 -17.26
CA PHE A 113 0.32 -19.13 -16.16
C PHE A 113 1.44 -18.18 -15.82
N LYS A 114 2.61 -18.28 -16.49
CA LYS A 114 3.73 -17.36 -16.29
C LYS A 114 3.49 -16.05 -17.03
N LYS A 115 3.93 -14.95 -16.42
CA LYS A 115 3.90 -13.63 -17.05
C LYS A 115 5.08 -13.49 -17.99
N GLU A 116 4.82 -13.11 -19.24
CA GLU A 116 5.88 -12.81 -20.21
C GLU A 116 6.76 -11.64 -19.73
N LYS A 117 6.15 -10.67 -19.03
CA LYS A 117 6.85 -9.53 -18.46
C LYS A 117 6.30 -9.22 -17.07
N VAL A 118 7.16 -9.32 -16.08
CA VAL A 118 6.86 -8.86 -14.72
C VAL A 118 7.00 -7.34 -14.67
N LYS A 119 5.93 -6.65 -14.29
CA LYS A 119 5.98 -5.21 -14.02
C LYS A 119 6.18 -4.96 -12.53
N GLY A 120 7.08 -4.03 -12.26
CA GLY A 120 7.36 -3.27 -11.08
C GLY A 120 6.78 -3.74 -9.75
N VAL A 121 7.33 -4.79 -9.17
CA VAL A 121 7.13 -5.04 -7.74
C VAL A 121 8.18 -4.22 -7.00
N SER A 122 7.76 -3.21 -6.25
CA SER A 122 8.67 -2.53 -5.33
C SER A 122 8.66 -3.27 -4.00
N ALA A 123 9.80 -3.84 -3.60
CA ALA A 123 9.96 -4.45 -2.29
C ALA A 123 10.54 -3.42 -1.32
N LYS A 124 9.83 -3.15 -0.23
CA LYS A 124 10.26 -2.23 0.84
C LYS A 124 10.25 -2.93 2.19
N VAL A 125 11.18 -2.53 3.03
CA VAL A 125 11.16 -2.87 4.45
C VAL A 125 10.86 -1.59 5.23
N ILE A 126 9.91 -1.68 6.15
CA ILE A 126 9.43 -0.52 6.91
C ILE A 126 9.33 -0.82 8.39
N SER A 127 9.31 0.24 9.19
CA SER A 127 8.88 0.21 10.58
C SER A 127 7.51 0.87 10.69
N ALA A 128 6.51 0.13 11.15
CA ALA A 128 5.19 0.67 11.43
C ALA A 128 5.27 1.59 12.66
N SER A 129 4.73 2.80 12.52
CA SER A 129 4.66 3.80 13.59
C SER A 129 3.26 3.88 14.19
N ILE A 130 2.23 3.86 13.36
CA ILE A 130 0.83 3.96 13.78
C ILE A 130 0.02 2.93 13.00
N LEU A 131 -0.82 2.20 13.71
CA LEU A 131 -1.79 1.25 13.17
C LEU A 131 -3.19 1.71 13.52
N GLY A 132 -4.14 1.51 12.60
CA GLY A 132 -5.54 1.87 12.81
C GLY A 132 -6.50 0.93 12.09
N GLY A 133 -7.76 0.94 12.54
CA GLY A 133 -8.79 0.06 12.00
C GLY A 133 -8.45 -1.42 12.20
N ASP A 134 -8.63 -2.22 11.17
CA ASP A 134 -8.39 -3.68 11.23
C ASP A 134 -6.92 -4.08 11.41
N LEU A 135 -5.98 -3.14 11.22
CA LEU A 135 -4.56 -3.36 11.51
C LEU A 135 -4.20 -3.18 13.00
N PHE A 136 -5.15 -2.81 13.86
CA PHE A 136 -4.93 -2.64 15.30
C PHE A 136 -5.84 -3.60 16.11
N PRO A 137 -5.33 -4.26 17.15
CA PRO A 137 -3.95 -4.23 17.72
C PRO A 137 -2.98 -5.21 17.06
N SER A 138 -3.44 -6.01 16.12
CA SER A 138 -2.65 -7.03 15.43
C SER A 138 -2.69 -6.79 13.92
N THR A 139 -1.53 -6.81 13.30
CA THR A 139 -1.40 -6.64 11.85
C THR A 139 -0.61 -7.77 11.22
N ALA A 140 -0.67 -7.88 9.88
CA ALA A 140 0.18 -8.76 9.11
C ALA A 140 1.65 -8.36 9.23
N ILE A 141 2.56 -9.31 9.06
CA ILE A 141 4.01 -9.08 8.99
C ILE A 141 4.44 -8.43 7.67
N GLY A 142 3.55 -8.40 6.71
CA GLY A 142 3.76 -7.76 5.42
C GLY A 142 2.46 -7.54 4.68
N ILE A 143 2.49 -6.57 3.78
CA ILE A 143 1.36 -6.20 2.92
C ILE A 143 1.80 -6.16 1.46
N ASN A 144 0.87 -6.41 0.55
CA ASN A 144 1.09 -6.32 -0.89
C ASN A 144 -0.13 -5.68 -1.55
N LEU A 145 -0.05 -4.40 -1.82
CA LEU A 145 -1.16 -3.57 -2.29
C LEU A 145 -0.82 -2.87 -3.62
N PRO A 146 -1.83 -2.45 -4.39
CA PRO A 146 -3.27 -2.55 -4.16
C PRO A 146 -3.83 -3.95 -4.43
N ASN A 147 -5.09 -4.19 -3.99
CA ASN A 147 -5.80 -5.44 -4.27
C ASN A 147 -6.43 -5.47 -5.67
N SER A 148 -6.55 -4.32 -6.35
CA SER A 148 -7.09 -4.21 -7.71
C SER A 148 -6.19 -4.92 -8.73
N ASN A 149 -6.70 -6.00 -9.35
CA ASN A 149 -5.94 -6.81 -10.30
C ASN A 149 -5.46 -6.04 -11.51
N TRP A 150 -6.28 -5.12 -12.04
CA TRP A 150 -5.92 -4.35 -13.23
C TRP A 150 -4.84 -3.31 -12.90
N VAL A 151 -4.93 -2.63 -11.74
CA VAL A 151 -3.88 -1.71 -11.29
C VAL A 151 -2.56 -2.45 -11.12
N ARG A 152 -2.57 -3.63 -10.51
CA ARG A 152 -1.36 -4.46 -10.36
C ARG A 152 -0.78 -4.90 -11.71
N ALA A 153 -1.62 -5.21 -12.68
CA ALA A 153 -1.18 -5.64 -14.00
C ALA A 153 -0.55 -4.51 -14.81
N GLU A 154 -1.09 -3.30 -14.71
CA GLU A 154 -0.69 -2.16 -15.54
C GLU A 154 0.32 -1.24 -14.85
N HIS A 155 0.22 -1.07 -13.53
CA HIS A 155 1.03 -0.13 -12.75
C HIS A 155 1.94 -0.80 -11.72
N GLY A 156 1.72 -2.08 -11.40
CA GLY A 156 2.51 -2.82 -10.42
C GLY A 156 1.93 -2.81 -9.01
N SER A 157 2.77 -3.09 -8.02
CA SER A 157 2.37 -3.17 -6.60
C SER A 157 3.52 -2.80 -5.68
N LYS A 158 3.18 -2.34 -4.47
CA LYS A 158 4.13 -2.26 -3.35
C LYS A 158 4.03 -3.51 -2.49
N SER A 159 5.15 -4.22 -2.34
CA SER A 159 5.32 -5.31 -1.38
C SER A 159 6.13 -4.77 -0.19
N VAL A 160 5.54 -4.81 0.99
CA VAL A 160 6.09 -4.19 2.19
C VAL A 160 6.24 -5.21 3.28
N THR A 161 7.45 -5.33 3.86
CA THR A 161 7.71 -6.14 5.05
C THR A 161 7.78 -5.22 6.26
N ILE A 162 7.06 -5.55 7.33
CA ILE A 162 6.98 -4.73 8.55
C ILE A 162 7.98 -5.29 9.56
N ALA A 163 9.20 -4.75 9.58
CA ALA A 163 10.33 -5.31 10.31
C ALA A 163 10.12 -5.31 11.83
N ASN A 164 9.65 -4.21 12.40
CA ASN A 164 9.47 -4.10 13.85
C ASN A 164 8.38 -5.03 14.41
N LEU A 165 7.48 -5.54 13.59
CA LEU A 165 6.54 -6.59 13.99
C LEU A 165 7.20 -7.96 13.95
N THR A 166 7.97 -8.24 12.91
CA THR A 166 8.74 -9.48 12.80
C THR A 166 9.68 -9.63 14.01
N GLU A 167 10.36 -8.55 14.39
CA GLU A 167 11.24 -8.51 15.58
C GLU A 167 10.46 -8.72 16.88
N ALA A 168 9.25 -8.19 16.99
CA ALA A 168 8.43 -8.35 18.20
C ALA A 168 7.91 -9.78 18.39
N TYR A 169 7.86 -10.60 17.34
CA TYR A 169 7.41 -12.00 17.38
C TYR A 169 8.56 -13.01 17.38
N ALA A 170 9.82 -12.58 17.27
CA ALA A 170 11.00 -13.42 17.29
C ALA A 170 11.49 -13.70 18.72
#